data_868f13b8ccf3a7b4bc8e7472d75ec5fe
#
_entry.id   868f13b8ccf3a7b4bc8e7472d75ec5fe
#
_cell.length_a   1.000
_cell.length_b   1.000
_cell.length_c   1.000
_cell.angle_alpha   90.00
_cell.angle_beta   90.00
_cell.angle_gamma   90.00
#
_symmetry.space_group_name_H-M   'P 1'
#
loop_
_entity.id
_entity.type
_entity.pdbx_description
1 polymer ?
#
loop_
_entity_poly.entity_id
_entity_poly.type
_entity_poly.pdbx_seq_one_letter_code
_entity_poly.pdbx_strand_id
1 'polypeptide(L)'
;MRRMADKGASPVIGVGFGQGSTMEKVARDFPKLQFAIIDAVVKLPNVESVVFKEQEGSFLVGMMAALASKTGKVGFIGGMDIPLIRRFQCGY
;
A
#
# COMPACT_ATOMS: atom_id res chain seq x y z
N MET A 1 4.79 15.61 5.43
CA MET A 1 3.34 15.67 5.16
C MET A 1 2.69 16.90 5.82
N ARG A 2 2.64 17.03 7.16
CA ARG A 2 1.99 18.16 7.86
C ARG A 2 2.48 19.54 7.37
N ARG A 3 3.79 19.75 7.29
CA ARG A 3 4.37 21.02 6.78
C ARG A 3 3.90 21.39 5.37
N MET A 4 3.55 20.43 4.54
CA MET A 4 2.99 20.68 3.19
C MET A 4 1.55 21.15 3.31
N ALA A 5 0.77 20.50 4.16
CA ALA A 5 -0.61 20.87 4.44
C ALA A 5 -0.70 22.27 5.08
N ASP A 6 0.18 22.60 6.03
CA ASP A 6 0.26 23.94 6.65
C ASP A 6 0.53 25.05 5.62
N LYS A 7 1.23 24.72 4.52
CA LYS A 7 1.48 25.64 3.39
C LYS A 7 0.34 25.67 2.37
N GLY A 8 -0.75 24.95 2.61
CA GLY A 8 -1.91 24.87 1.71
C GLY A 8 -1.68 24.02 0.46
N ALA A 9 -0.68 23.12 0.44
CA ALA A 9 -0.48 22.21 -0.69
C ALA A 9 -1.68 21.26 -0.83
N SER A 10 -2.21 21.13 -2.06
CA SER A 10 -3.33 20.26 -2.38
C SER A 10 -3.25 19.85 -3.86
N PRO A 11 -3.18 18.55 -4.19
CA PRO A 11 -3.14 17.43 -3.24
C PRO A 11 -1.79 17.25 -2.55
N VAL A 12 -1.80 16.64 -1.36
CA VAL A 12 -0.62 16.10 -0.68
C VAL A 12 -0.59 14.59 -0.89
N ILE A 13 0.47 14.09 -1.52
CA ILE A 13 0.59 12.68 -1.89
C ILE A 13 1.57 11.98 -0.95
N GLY A 14 1.12 10.88 -0.35
CA GLY A 14 1.95 9.96 0.42
C GLY A 14 2.15 8.65 -0.34
N VAL A 15 3.36 8.09 -0.29
CA VAL A 15 3.68 6.82 -0.95
C VAL A 15 4.12 5.80 0.09
N GLY A 16 3.54 4.62 0.03
CA GLY A 16 3.85 3.49 0.90
C GLY A 16 2.92 3.38 2.12
N PHE A 17 2.69 2.13 2.50
CA PHE A 17 1.77 1.77 3.58
C PHE A 17 2.14 2.39 4.94
N GLY A 18 3.42 2.63 5.20
CA GLY A 18 3.88 3.26 6.45
C GLY A 18 3.41 4.70 6.64
N GLN A 19 2.91 5.35 5.58
CA GLN A 19 2.38 6.71 5.65
C GLN A 19 0.89 6.77 6.06
N GLY A 20 0.18 5.63 6.10
CA GLY A 20 -1.26 5.58 6.29
C GLY A 20 -1.75 6.27 7.56
N SER A 21 -1.18 5.92 8.73
CA SER A 21 -1.57 6.50 10.01
C SER A 21 -1.25 8.00 10.11
N THR A 22 -0.13 8.43 9.53
CA THR A 22 0.25 9.84 9.47
C THR A 22 -0.68 10.61 8.55
N MET A 23 -1.01 10.05 7.37
CA MET A 23 -1.97 10.63 6.43
C MET A 23 -3.33 10.82 7.08
N GLU A 24 -3.84 9.79 7.77
CA GLU A 24 -5.14 9.84 8.44
C GLU A 24 -5.22 10.99 9.45
N LYS A 25 -4.20 11.14 10.30
CA LYS A 25 -4.13 12.22 11.29
C LYS A 25 -4.12 13.59 10.63
N VAL A 26 -3.24 13.79 9.64
CA VAL A 26 -3.09 15.09 8.97
C VAL A 26 -4.34 15.43 8.15
N ALA A 27 -4.93 14.47 7.44
CA ALA A 27 -6.13 14.72 6.63
C ALA A 27 -7.36 15.09 7.49
N ARG A 28 -7.46 14.56 8.71
CA ARG A 28 -8.51 14.97 9.68
C ARG A 28 -8.34 16.42 10.13
N ASP A 29 -7.08 16.86 10.33
CA ASP A 29 -6.79 18.23 10.76
C ASP A 29 -7.00 19.26 9.63
N PHE A 30 -6.94 18.81 8.37
CA PHE A 30 -7.08 19.66 7.17
C PHE A 30 -8.20 19.17 6.24
N PRO A 31 -9.47 19.22 6.66
CA PRO A 31 -10.58 18.63 5.92
C PRO A 31 -10.87 19.29 4.56
N LYS A 32 -10.35 20.50 4.33
CA LYS A 32 -10.50 21.25 3.06
C LYS A 32 -9.43 20.93 2.03
N LEU A 33 -8.35 20.26 2.44
CA LEU A 33 -7.28 19.86 1.53
C LEU A 33 -7.50 18.46 1.00
N GLN A 34 -7.03 18.20 -0.21
CA GLN A 34 -7.05 16.87 -0.82
C GLN A 34 -5.75 16.13 -0.55
N PHE A 35 -5.89 14.86 -0.30
CA PHE A 35 -4.77 13.95 -0.06
C PHE A 35 -4.89 12.73 -0.95
N ALA A 36 -3.76 12.10 -1.28
CA ALA A 36 -3.72 10.80 -1.93
C ALA A 36 -2.67 9.92 -1.27
N ILE A 37 -2.97 8.63 -1.14
CA ILE A 37 -2.03 7.66 -0.61
C ILE A 37 -1.92 6.47 -1.56
N ILE A 38 -0.69 6.02 -1.79
CA ILE A 38 -0.38 4.84 -2.61
C ILE A 38 0.08 3.71 -1.69
N ASP A 39 -0.37 2.49 -1.97
CA ASP A 39 -0.11 1.26 -1.21
C ASP A 39 -0.71 1.24 0.21
N ALA A 40 -1.74 2.03 0.46
CA ALA A 40 -2.50 1.95 1.71
C ALA A 40 -3.95 2.41 1.50
N VAL A 41 -4.81 2.07 2.46
CA VAL A 41 -6.20 2.52 2.48
C VAL A 41 -6.42 3.40 3.70
N VAL A 42 -6.88 4.64 3.46
CA VAL A 42 -7.32 5.58 4.48
C VAL A 42 -8.76 5.99 4.17
N LYS A 43 -9.67 5.66 5.08
CA LYS A 43 -11.11 5.88 4.88
C LYS A 43 -11.53 7.26 5.36
N LEU A 44 -11.16 8.29 4.62
CA LEU A 44 -11.59 9.68 4.85
C LEU A 44 -12.07 10.29 3.54
N PRO A 45 -13.06 11.21 3.58
CA PRO A 45 -13.67 11.76 2.37
C PRO A 45 -12.73 12.63 1.53
N ASN A 46 -11.66 13.14 2.12
CA ASN A 46 -10.64 13.96 1.48
C ASN A 46 -9.33 13.20 1.19
N VAL A 47 -9.34 11.86 1.26
CA VAL A 47 -8.18 11.01 0.95
C VAL A 47 -8.54 10.02 -0.14
N GLU A 48 -7.85 10.11 -1.28
CA GLU A 48 -7.89 9.10 -2.33
C GLU A 48 -6.87 8.01 -2.02
N SER A 49 -7.32 6.74 -2.03
CA SER A 49 -6.46 5.58 -1.75
C SER A 49 -6.22 4.79 -3.03
N VAL A 50 -4.97 4.71 -3.45
CA VAL A 50 -4.54 3.97 -4.64
C VAL A 50 -3.91 2.66 -4.21
N VAL A 51 -4.51 1.53 -4.59
CA VAL A 51 -4.02 0.18 -4.31
C VAL A 51 -3.91 -0.62 -5.60
N PHE A 52 -3.08 -1.65 -5.58
CA PHE A 52 -2.84 -2.51 -6.72
C PHE A 52 -3.42 -3.92 -6.47
N LYS A 53 -3.44 -4.72 -7.52
CA LYS A 53 -3.84 -6.13 -7.45
C LYS A 53 -2.60 -7.00 -7.20
N GLU A 54 -1.99 -6.85 -6.04
CA GLU A 54 -0.72 -7.49 -5.67
C GLU A 54 -0.79 -9.02 -5.81
N GLN A 55 -1.97 -9.60 -5.52
CA GLN A 55 -2.19 -11.04 -5.64
C GLN A 55 -2.06 -11.54 -7.09
N GLU A 56 -2.41 -10.73 -8.09
CA GLU A 56 -2.31 -11.14 -9.50
C GLU A 56 -0.85 -11.20 -9.94
N GLY A 57 -0.07 -10.15 -9.65
CA GLY A 57 1.37 -10.13 -9.95
C GLY A 57 2.13 -11.20 -9.17
N SER A 58 1.79 -11.40 -7.90
CA SER A 58 2.42 -12.40 -7.04
C SER A 58 2.12 -13.83 -7.51
N PHE A 59 0.92 -14.09 -8.01
CA PHE A 59 0.56 -15.37 -8.60
C PHE A 59 1.47 -15.74 -9.78
N LEU A 60 1.72 -14.78 -10.68
CA LEU A 60 2.62 -15.03 -11.82
C LEU A 60 4.05 -15.35 -11.35
N VAL A 61 4.54 -14.64 -10.34
CA VAL A 61 5.87 -14.90 -9.74
C VAL A 61 5.90 -16.26 -9.06
N GLY A 62 4.84 -16.63 -8.33
CA GLY A 62 4.72 -17.96 -7.71
C GLY A 62 4.73 -19.09 -8.73
N MET A 63 4.01 -18.93 -9.85
CA MET A 63 4.07 -19.87 -10.96
C MET A 63 5.48 -20.01 -11.54
N MET A 64 6.16 -18.91 -11.78
CA MET A 64 7.55 -18.94 -12.26
C MET A 64 8.49 -19.64 -11.28
N ALA A 65 8.33 -19.37 -9.99
CA ALA A 65 9.13 -20.01 -8.94
C ALA A 65 8.88 -21.53 -8.91
N ALA A 66 7.62 -21.95 -8.97
CA ALA A 66 7.27 -23.37 -9.01
C ALA A 66 7.85 -24.10 -10.23
N LEU A 67 7.75 -23.49 -11.41
CA LEU A 67 8.31 -24.04 -12.65
C LEU A 67 9.84 -24.11 -12.64
N ALA A 68 10.50 -23.14 -12.01
CA ALA A 68 11.95 -23.11 -11.91
C ALA A 68 12.50 -24.01 -10.78
N SER A 69 11.68 -24.40 -9.82
CA SER A 69 12.09 -25.20 -8.68
C SER A 69 12.43 -26.62 -9.09
N LYS A 70 13.67 -27.07 -8.77
CA LYS A 70 14.11 -28.45 -8.99
C LYS A 70 13.54 -29.45 -7.99
N THR A 71 13.07 -28.97 -6.84
CA THR A 71 12.53 -29.80 -5.75
C THR A 71 11.02 -29.79 -5.67
N GLY A 72 10.35 -28.95 -6.48
CA GLY A 72 8.91 -28.73 -6.42
C GLY A 72 8.46 -27.95 -5.17
N LYS A 73 9.41 -27.40 -4.41
CA LYS A 73 9.11 -26.61 -3.22
C LYS A 73 9.47 -25.16 -3.46
N VAL A 74 8.59 -24.28 -3.06
CA VAL A 74 8.77 -22.82 -3.05
C VAL A 74 8.37 -22.28 -1.69
N GLY A 75 8.74 -21.05 -1.36
CA GLY A 75 8.42 -20.43 -0.10
C GLY A 75 8.28 -18.92 -0.26
N PHE A 76 7.52 -18.32 0.62
CA PHE A 76 7.30 -16.88 0.67
C PHE A 76 7.80 -16.32 2.01
N ILE A 77 8.58 -15.26 1.96
CA ILE A 77 9.04 -14.52 3.14
C ILE A 77 8.48 -13.11 3.06
N GLY A 78 7.50 -12.81 3.91
CA GLY A 78 6.92 -11.47 4.01
C GLY A 78 7.71 -10.59 4.98
N GLY A 79 7.79 -9.29 4.68
CA GLY A 79 8.49 -8.33 5.54
C GLY A 79 7.73 -7.98 6.82
N MET A 80 6.40 -8.01 6.78
CA MET A 80 5.52 -7.68 7.91
C MET A 80 4.19 -8.43 7.79
N ASP A 81 3.54 -8.70 8.92
CA ASP A 81 2.19 -9.29 8.92
C ASP A 81 1.11 -8.20 8.83
N ILE A 82 0.88 -7.70 7.63
CA ILE A 82 -0.13 -6.69 7.30
C ILE A 82 -0.96 -7.14 6.09
N PRO A 83 -2.18 -6.59 5.89
CA PRO A 83 -3.07 -6.99 4.79
C PRO A 83 -2.43 -6.91 3.40
N LEU A 84 -1.60 -5.92 3.14
CA LEU A 84 -0.85 -5.79 1.89
C LEU A 84 0.05 -7.00 1.63
N ILE A 85 0.87 -7.37 2.61
CA ILE A 85 1.81 -8.51 2.49
C ILE A 85 1.07 -9.84 2.42
N ARG A 86 -0.06 -9.98 3.13
CA ARG A 86 -0.92 -11.17 3.01
C ARG A 86 -1.51 -11.32 1.61
N ARG A 87 -1.80 -10.24 0.88
CA ARG A 87 -2.24 -10.32 -0.52
C ARG A 87 -1.14 -10.86 -1.43
N PHE A 88 0.10 -10.42 -1.26
CA PHE A 88 1.24 -11.02 -1.96
C PHE A 88 1.39 -12.50 -1.66
N GLN A 89 1.32 -12.89 -0.40
CA GLN A 89 1.40 -14.29 0.04
C GLN A 89 0.27 -15.13 -0.55
N CYS A 90 -0.94 -14.61 -0.57
CA CYS A 90 -2.11 -15.31 -1.10
C CYS A 90 -2.00 -15.56 -2.61
N GLY A 91 -1.39 -14.64 -3.35
CA GLY A 91 -1.15 -14.82 -4.78
C GLY A 91 -0.04 -15.81 -5.09
N TYR A 92 1.06 -15.73 -4.34
CA TYR A 92 2.24 -16.58 -4.50
C TYR A 92 1.97 -18.04 -4.16
#